data_60ea2ad1dd8c5a085c525fbddf857f0f
#
_entry.id   60ea2ad1dd8c5a085c525fbddf857f0f
#
_cell.length_a   1.000
_cell.length_b   1.000
_cell.length_c   1.000
_cell.angle_alpha   90.00
_cell.angle_beta   90.00
_cell.angle_gamma   90.00
#
_symmetry.space_group_name_H-M   'P 1'
#
loop_
_entity.id
_entity.type
_entity.pdbx_description
1 polymer ?
#
loop_
_entity_poly.entity_id
_entity_poly.type
_entity_poly.pdbx_seq_one_letter_code
_entity_poly.pdbx_strand_id
1 'polypeptide(L)'
;MSGNGGETFVVLPPCTESNRKQIIYGRNGTGSSDQVTEVVYLPVSDSSDPITLPGGCEIAGAASFGVILNKPAGSWGAESGSNEKAVTIGLSYSEGSGEDGKVSALDLVRLGLERGESASDAIDKLVAIVEQHAPEDRNTLRAAIVVCDPAAVWLLNVAGQFWAAKQIEESSVALAATGFSVGASFDRSTEDLAAKAQAAGAWDGAGEFSFSEAFGGSPASAAMRSWPANEPGVEGAFGLKHMFECLRAVGTDPPTGSSHVSVLSGEGELACHWFTATPQVSESVFKPFIFTAGAKISPLTRVPEGEAQTLLHRLHSNRKWELVGSLLSSLEATCVDEVNRFLSEHSGDASQELDELMKDCVEAEVKFYR
;
A
#
# COMPACT_ATOMS: atom_id res chain seq x y z
N MET A 1 -0.17 -10.41 20.16
CA MET A 1 0.69 -9.81 19.11
C MET A 1 -0.01 -8.54 18.68
N SER A 2 0.68 -7.39 18.69
CA SER A 2 0.07 -6.14 18.18
C SER A 2 -0.10 -6.30 16.67
N GLY A 3 -1.33 -6.10 16.20
CA GLY A 3 -1.62 -6.14 14.76
C GLY A 3 -0.73 -5.13 14.01
N ASN A 4 -0.20 -5.53 12.84
CA ASN A 4 0.46 -4.61 11.93
C ASN A 4 -0.62 -3.89 11.14
N GLY A 5 -0.62 -2.60 11.14
CA GLY A 5 -1.60 -1.80 10.41
C GLY A 5 -0.94 -0.60 9.75
N GLY A 6 -1.75 0.21 9.10
CA GLY A 6 -1.32 1.46 8.51
C GLY A 6 -2.50 2.39 8.33
N GLU A 7 -2.32 3.67 8.54
CA GLU A 7 -3.31 4.64 8.10
C GLU A 7 -3.21 4.81 6.59
N THR A 8 -4.34 4.59 5.91
CA THR A 8 -4.44 4.71 4.46
C THR A 8 -5.39 5.83 4.08
N PHE A 9 -4.98 6.64 3.13
CA PHE A 9 -5.74 7.77 2.61
C PHE A 9 -5.92 7.58 1.11
N VAL A 10 -7.12 7.88 0.62
CA VAL A 10 -7.39 7.88 -0.83
C VAL A 10 -8.18 9.12 -1.18
N VAL A 11 -7.75 9.81 -2.22
CA VAL A 11 -8.41 11.00 -2.75
C VAL A 11 -8.70 10.79 -4.22
N LEU A 12 -9.99 10.95 -4.57
CA LEU A 12 -10.52 10.77 -5.92
C LEU A 12 -10.99 12.12 -6.50
N PRO A 13 -11.17 12.23 -7.81
CA PRO A 13 -11.93 13.34 -8.38
C PRO A 13 -13.34 13.44 -7.75
N PRO A 14 -13.86 14.66 -7.52
CA PRO A 14 -13.34 15.95 -7.96
C PRO A 14 -12.37 16.63 -6.98
N CYS A 15 -11.97 16.00 -5.86
CA CYS A 15 -11.05 16.62 -4.90
C CYS A 15 -9.63 16.76 -5.44
N THR A 16 -9.17 15.82 -6.26
CA THR A 16 -7.86 15.91 -6.92
C THR A 16 -7.83 16.98 -7.99
N GLU A 17 -6.64 17.45 -8.35
CA GLU A 17 -6.43 18.45 -9.40
C GLU A 17 -7.24 18.15 -10.67
N SER A 18 -8.14 19.05 -11.01
CA SER A 18 -9.25 18.82 -11.96
C SER A 18 -8.81 18.56 -13.41
N ASN A 19 -7.58 18.92 -13.76
CA ASN A 19 -7.03 18.75 -15.11
C ASN A 19 -6.50 17.35 -15.41
N ARG A 20 -6.31 16.48 -14.40
CA ARG A 20 -5.65 15.17 -14.58
C ARG A 20 -6.49 13.95 -14.19
N LYS A 21 -7.65 14.11 -13.54
CA LYS A 21 -8.51 13.00 -13.06
C LYS A 21 -7.72 11.90 -12.34
N GLN A 22 -6.82 12.28 -11.45
CA GLN A 22 -5.92 11.37 -10.75
C GLN A 22 -6.58 10.80 -9.49
N ILE A 23 -6.24 9.55 -9.16
CA ILE A 23 -6.46 8.99 -7.84
C ILE A 23 -5.14 9.08 -7.08
N ILE A 24 -5.17 9.65 -5.88
CA ILE A 24 -3.99 9.77 -5.03
C ILE A 24 -4.17 8.88 -3.81
N TYR A 25 -3.32 7.88 -3.72
CA TYR A 25 -3.22 6.95 -2.60
C TYR A 25 -2.08 7.37 -1.70
N GLY A 26 -2.28 7.31 -0.38
CA GLY A 26 -1.24 7.52 0.62
C GLY A 26 -1.37 6.54 1.77
N ARG A 27 -0.25 6.06 2.31
CA ARG A 27 -0.22 5.13 3.44
C ARG A 27 0.96 5.39 4.35
N ASN A 28 0.68 5.43 5.65
CA ASN A 28 1.69 5.28 6.71
C ASN A 28 1.63 3.86 7.25
N GLY A 29 2.72 3.12 7.18
CA GLY A 29 2.87 1.86 7.90
C GLY A 29 3.09 2.13 9.38
N THR A 30 2.27 1.52 10.26
CA THR A 30 2.53 1.58 11.71
C THR A 30 3.61 0.57 12.07
N GLY A 31 4.61 1.01 12.82
CA GLY A 31 5.70 0.15 13.26
C GLY A 31 6.53 0.85 14.33
N SER A 32 7.35 0.10 15.05
CA SER A 32 8.36 0.70 15.91
C SER A 32 9.45 1.34 15.04
N SER A 33 10.14 2.34 15.57
CA SER A 33 11.32 2.94 14.92
C SER A 33 12.43 1.94 14.60
N ASP A 34 12.38 0.75 15.22
CA ASP A 34 13.34 -0.33 15.03
C ASP A 34 12.92 -1.31 13.93
N GLN A 35 11.69 -1.20 13.42
CA GLN A 35 11.23 -2.04 12.33
C GLN A 35 11.89 -1.60 11.02
N VAL A 36 12.72 -2.48 10.48
CA VAL A 36 13.38 -2.24 9.20
C VAL A 36 12.42 -2.54 8.05
N THR A 37 12.26 -1.57 7.18
CA THR A 37 11.47 -1.70 5.94
C THR A 37 12.41 -1.75 4.74
N GLU A 38 12.10 -2.61 3.79
CA GLU A 38 12.74 -2.68 2.48
C GLU A 38 11.82 -2.11 1.40
N VAL A 39 12.40 -1.40 0.43
CA VAL A 39 11.74 -1.16 -0.85
C VAL A 39 12.46 -1.99 -1.91
N VAL A 40 11.69 -2.83 -2.61
CA VAL A 40 12.22 -3.84 -3.53
C VAL A 40 11.47 -3.77 -4.87
N TYR A 41 12.20 -3.69 -5.96
CA TYR A 41 11.64 -3.86 -7.30
C TYR A 41 11.88 -5.30 -7.79
N LEU A 42 10.83 -5.94 -8.25
CA LEU A 42 10.86 -7.25 -8.90
C LEU A 42 10.36 -7.05 -10.35
N PRO A 43 11.17 -7.40 -11.35
CA PRO A 43 10.76 -7.25 -12.76
C PRO A 43 9.67 -8.27 -13.14
N VAL A 44 9.07 -8.07 -14.30
CA VAL A 44 8.15 -9.01 -14.95
C VAL A 44 8.77 -10.41 -14.99
N SER A 45 7.96 -11.43 -14.75
CA SER A 45 8.35 -12.82 -14.88
C SER A 45 7.30 -13.62 -15.64
N ASP A 46 7.72 -14.36 -16.63
CA ASP A 46 6.88 -15.30 -17.41
C ASP A 46 6.83 -16.70 -16.78
N SER A 47 7.46 -16.90 -15.61
CA SER A 47 7.46 -18.20 -14.94
C SER A 47 6.04 -18.56 -14.50
N SER A 48 5.64 -19.78 -14.80
CA SER A 48 4.41 -20.41 -14.34
C SER A 48 4.65 -21.49 -13.28
N ASP A 49 5.85 -21.49 -12.67
CA ASP A 49 6.18 -22.45 -11.62
C ASP A 49 5.36 -22.17 -10.36
N PRO A 50 4.88 -23.20 -9.65
CA PRO A 50 4.22 -23.01 -8.36
C PRO A 50 5.11 -22.28 -7.36
N ILE A 51 4.52 -21.45 -6.52
CA ILE A 51 5.20 -20.68 -5.48
C ILE A 51 4.88 -21.31 -4.12
N THR A 52 5.91 -21.66 -3.36
CA THR A 52 5.75 -22.05 -1.94
C THR A 52 5.98 -20.82 -1.08
N LEU A 53 4.94 -20.37 -0.40
CA LEU A 53 4.99 -19.24 0.55
C LEU A 53 5.77 -19.65 1.82
N PRO A 54 6.29 -18.69 2.60
CA PRO A 54 7.05 -18.99 3.82
C PRO A 54 6.30 -19.87 4.83
N GLY A 55 4.97 -19.76 4.92
CA GLY A 55 4.11 -20.62 5.76
C GLY A 55 3.92 -22.04 5.22
N GLY A 56 4.53 -22.41 4.09
CA GLY A 56 4.37 -23.72 3.44
C GLY A 56 3.13 -23.82 2.54
N CYS A 57 2.37 -22.75 2.33
CA CYS A 57 1.26 -22.73 1.38
C CYS A 57 1.77 -22.76 -0.05
N GLU A 58 1.27 -23.68 -0.87
CA GLU A 58 1.57 -23.74 -2.31
C GLU A 58 0.51 -22.98 -3.10
N ILE A 59 0.96 -21.99 -3.87
CA ILE A 59 0.13 -21.18 -4.75
C ILE A 59 0.43 -21.58 -6.20
N ALA A 60 -0.61 -21.81 -6.98
CA ALA A 60 -0.45 -22.10 -8.41
C ALA A 60 0.38 -21.01 -9.10
N GLY A 61 1.34 -21.42 -9.93
CA GLY A 61 2.19 -20.49 -10.67
C GLY A 61 1.40 -19.70 -11.70
N ALA A 62 1.83 -18.49 -11.93
CA ALA A 62 1.32 -17.61 -12.99
C ALA A 62 2.41 -16.59 -13.35
N ALA A 63 2.41 -16.12 -14.59
CA ALA A 63 3.20 -14.97 -14.97
C ALA A 63 2.92 -13.79 -14.01
N SER A 64 3.94 -13.02 -13.69
CA SER A 64 3.81 -11.89 -12.77
C SER A 64 4.17 -10.57 -13.44
N PHE A 65 3.39 -9.53 -13.13
CA PHE A 65 3.73 -8.16 -13.48
C PHE A 65 4.98 -7.69 -12.71
N GLY A 66 5.67 -6.70 -13.26
CA GLY A 66 6.70 -5.97 -12.53
C GLY A 66 6.08 -5.25 -11.34
N VAL A 67 6.69 -5.39 -10.15
CA VAL A 67 6.15 -4.80 -8.91
C VAL A 67 7.22 -4.07 -8.12
N ILE A 68 6.84 -2.95 -7.49
CA ILE A 68 7.62 -2.30 -6.44
C ILE A 68 6.92 -2.51 -5.10
N LEU A 69 7.65 -3.06 -4.15
CA LEU A 69 7.12 -3.51 -2.86
C LEU A 69 7.73 -2.72 -1.71
N ASN A 70 6.89 -2.26 -0.80
CA ASN A 70 7.26 -1.74 0.52
C ASN A 70 6.93 -2.82 1.55
N LYS A 71 7.96 -3.42 2.16
CA LYS A 71 7.82 -4.66 2.93
C LYS A 71 8.69 -4.68 4.18
N PRO A 72 8.28 -5.37 5.25
CA PRO A 72 9.16 -5.65 6.37
C PRO A 72 10.38 -6.44 5.91
N ALA A 73 11.55 -6.12 6.45
CA ALA A 73 12.78 -6.84 6.13
C ALA A 73 12.63 -8.34 6.41
N GLY A 74 13.11 -9.15 5.48
CA GLY A 74 13.01 -10.61 5.56
C GLY A 74 11.62 -11.19 5.25
N SER A 75 10.56 -10.40 5.12
CA SER A 75 9.24 -10.87 4.69
C SER A 75 9.25 -11.23 3.20
N TRP A 76 8.52 -12.27 2.81
CA TRP A 76 8.25 -12.57 1.40
C TRP A 76 7.19 -11.61 0.83
N GLY A 77 6.09 -11.41 1.57
CA GLY A 77 4.99 -10.52 1.23
C GLY A 77 5.30 -9.05 1.48
N ALA A 78 4.33 -8.18 1.28
CA ALA A 78 4.49 -6.73 1.39
C ALA A 78 3.35 -6.08 2.18
N GLU A 79 3.62 -4.94 2.80
CA GLU A 79 2.59 -4.11 3.43
C GLU A 79 1.86 -3.22 2.41
N SER A 80 2.58 -2.79 1.38
CA SER A 80 2.04 -2.03 0.24
C SER A 80 2.97 -2.09 -0.95
N GLY A 81 2.48 -1.67 -2.10
CA GLY A 81 3.27 -1.58 -3.31
C GLY A 81 2.40 -1.20 -4.51
N SER A 82 3.04 -1.23 -5.68
CA SER A 82 2.38 -0.98 -6.95
C SER A 82 2.94 -1.89 -8.03
N ASN A 83 2.20 -2.08 -9.11
CA ASN A 83 2.65 -2.83 -10.27
C ASN A 83 2.71 -1.95 -11.54
N GLU A 84 3.27 -2.49 -12.61
CA GLU A 84 3.42 -1.80 -13.89
C GLU A 84 2.10 -1.50 -14.62
N LYS A 85 0.98 -2.08 -14.16
CA LYS A 85 -0.38 -1.78 -14.63
C LYS A 85 -1.05 -0.65 -13.84
N ALA A 86 -0.27 0.08 -13.04
CA ALA A 86 -0.74 1.13 -12.13
C ALA A 86 -1.74 0.64 -11.07
N VAL A 87 -1.76 -0.66 -10.73
CA VAL A 87 -2.48 -1.17 -9.58
C VAL A 87 -1.64 -0.93 -8.34
N THR A 88 -2.23 -0.30 -7.32
CA THR A 88 -1.63 -0.06 -6.00
C THR A 88 -2.42 -0.77 -4.94
N ILE A 89 -1.74 -1.54 -4.09
CA ILE A 89 -2.36 -2.30 -3.00
C ILE A 89 -1.66 -1.97 -1.69
N GLY A 90 -2.42 -1.84 -0.61
CA GLY A 90 -1.87 -1.65 0.72
C GLY A 90 -2.77 -2.13 1.85
N LEU A 91 -2.15 -2.53 2.94
CA LEU A 91 -2.83 -2.94 4.17
C LEU A 91 -3.15 -1.70 5.01
N SER A 92 -4.43 -1.45 5.28
CA SER A 92 -4.85 -0.52 6.34
C SER A 92 -4.89 -1.20 7.71
N TYR A 93 -5.11 -2.53 7.73
CA TYR A 93 -5.10 -3.33 8.95
C TYR A 93 -4.72 -4.77 8.63
N SER A 94 -3.95 -5.41 9.52
CA SER A 94 -3.70 -6.85 9.47
C SER A 94 -3.45 -7.43 10.86
N GLU A 95 -3.95 -8.63 11.09
CA GLU A 95 -3.71 -9.44 12.26
C GLU A 95 -3.63 -10.92 11.86
N GLY A 96 -2.78 -11.67 12.54
CA GLY A 96 -2.53 -13.06 12.21
C GLY A 96 -1.28 -13.26 11.34
N SER A 97 -0.85 -14.51 11.25
CA SER A 97 0.32 -14.95 10.51
C SER A 97 -0.05 -15.99 9.46
N GLY A 98 0.72 -16.08 8.40
CA GLY A 98 0.59 -17.12 7.37
C GLY A 98 1.32 -18.41 7.80
N GLU A 99 1.04 -18.93 8.98
CA GLU A 99 1.59 -20.19 9.50
C GLU A 99 0.69 -21.38 9.10
N ASP A 100 1.18 -22.58 9.32
CA ASP A 100 0.43 -23.83 9.09
C ASP A 100 -0.07 -24.06 7.65
N GLY A 101 0.72 -23.68 6.66
CA GLY A 101 0.38 -23.87 5.25
C GLY A 101 -0.70 -22.92 4.72
N LYS A 102 -0.91 -21.79 5.36
CA LYS A 102 -1.91 -20.79 5.00
C LYS A 102 -1.28 -19.49 4.51
N VAL A 103 -2.07 -18.70 3.78
CA VAL A 103 -1.67 -17.39 3.27
C VAL A 103 -1.74 -16.33 4.37
N SER A 104 -0.80 -15.38 4.37
CA SER A 104 -0.82 -14.20 5.24
C SER A 104 -1.39 -12.97 4.53
N ALA A 105 -1.72 -11.93 5.29
CA ALA A 105 -2.14 -10.64 4.74
C ALA A 105 -1.05 -10.00 3.87
N LEU A 106 0.22 -10.13 4.26
CA LEU A 106 1.36 -9.64 3.47
C LEU A 106 1.50 -10.37 2.14
N ASP A 107 1.27 -11.68 2.14
CA ASP A 107 1.33 -12.50 0.93
C ASP A 107 0.21 -12.11 -0.04
N LEU A 108 -1.00 -11.81 0.48
CA LEU A 108 -2.11 -11.33 -0.34
C LEU A 108 -1.75 -10.04 -1.08
N VAL A 109 -1.13 -9.06 -0.40
CA VAL A 109 -0.71 -7.81 -1.07
C VAL A 109 0.23 -8.09 -2.23
N ARG A 110 1.27 -8.88 -2.02
CA ARG A 110 2.23 -9.21 -3.08
C ARG A 110 1.58 -10.00 -4.22
N LEU A 111 0.82 -11.04 -3.92
CA LEU A 111 0.15 -11.85 -4.94
C LEU A 111 -0.87 -11.04 -5.75
N GLY A 112 -1.60 -10.13 -5.10
CA GLY A 112 -2.52 -9.22 -5.78
C GLY A 112 -1.80 -8.27 -6.74
N LEU A 113 -0.64 -7.74 -6.35
CA LEU A 113 0.19 -6.88 -7.21
C LEU A 113 0.80 -7.66 -8.38
N GLU A 114 1.34 -8.85 -8.13
CA GLU A 114 1.96 -9.69 -9.16
C GLU A 114 0.96 -10.15 -10.23
N ARG A 115 -0.35 -10.21 -9.92
CA ARG A 115 -1.37 -10.86 -10.75
C ARG A 115 -2.51 -9.95 -11.21
N GLY A 116 -2.72 -8.80 -10.57
CA GLY A 116 -3.83 -7.90 -10.87
C GLY A 116 -3.53 -6.97 -12.02
N GLU A 117 -4.34 -7.03 -13.10
CA GLU A 117 -4.24 -6.13 -14.24
C GLU A 117 -4.99 -4.81 -14.02
N SER A 118 -5.99 -4.83 -13.16
CA SER A 118 -6.76 -3.67 -12.68
C SER A 118 -7.14 -3.85 -11.23
N ALA A 119 -7.64 -2.81 -10.57
CA ALA A 119 -8.13 -2.91 -9.19
C ALA A 119 -9.23 -3.97 -9.04
N SER A 120 -10.16 -4.02 -9.98
CA SER A 120 -11.23 -5.02 -9.98
C SER A 120 -10.71 -6.45 -10.19
N ASP A 121 -9.76 -6.66 -11.13
CA ASP A 121 -9.15 -7.96 -11.38
C ASP A 121 -8.28 -8.39 -10.18
N ALA A 122 -7.56 -7.45 -9.55
CA ALA A 122 -6.82 -7.74 -8.33
C ALA A 122 -7.72 -8.23 -7.19
N ILE A 123 -8.92 -7.63 -7.01
CA ILE A 123 -9.92 -8.15 -6.06
C ILE A 123 -10.31 -9.59 -6.41
N ASP A 124 -10.59 -9.89 -7.68
CA ASP A 124 -10.97 -11.26 -8.10
C ASP A 124 -9.84 -12.27 -7.82
N LYS A 125 -8.57 -11.91 -8.08
CA LYS A 125 -7.41 -12.75 -7.76
C LYS A 125 -7.26 -12.96 -6.25
N LEU A 126 -7.37 -11.88 -5.46
CA LEU A 126 -7.25 -11.93 -4.01
C LEU A 126 -8.31 -12.81 -3.37
N VAL A 127 -9.58 -12.64 -3.75
CA VAL A 127 -10.66 -13.45 -3.17
C VAL A 127 -10.57 -14.92 -3.54
N ALA A 128 -10.13 -15.25 -4.77
CA ALA A 128 -9.88 -16.63 -5.17
C ALA A 128 -8.77 -17.29 -4.32
N ILE A 129 -7.71 -16.54 -3.99
CA ILE A 129 -6.64 -17.00 -3.09
C ILE A 129 -7.18 -17.19 -1.65
N VAL A 130 -7.98 -16.23 -1.16
CA VAL A 130 -8.60 -16.30 0.17
C VAL A 130 -9.49 -17.54 0.29
N GLU A 131 -10.38 -17.77 -0.67
CA GLU A 131 -11.30 -18.91 -0.65
C GLU A 131 -10.58 -20.28 -0.68
N GLN A 132 -9.42 -20.36 -1.31
CA GLN A 132 -8.64 -21.60 -1.44
C GLN A 132 -7.64 -21.82 -0.31
N HIS A 133 -7.01 -20.76 0.20
CA HIS A 133 -5.81 -20.85 1.02
C HIS A 133 -5.89 -20.15 2.37
N ALA A 134 -6.94 -19.35 2.64
CA ALA A 134 -7.09 -18.73 3.95
C ALA A 134 -7.45 -19.78 5.03
N PRO A 135 -7.07 -19.53 6.30
CA PRO A 135 -7.47 -20.40 7.41
C PRO A 135 -9.00 -20.39 7.59
N GLU A 136 -9.56 -21.51 8.04
CA GLU A 136 -11.00 -21.61 8.37
C GLU A 136 -11.35 -20.74 9.58
N ASP A 137 -10.46 -20.67 10.57
CA ASP A 137 -10.65 -19.80 11.73
C ASP A 137 -10.55 -18.34 11.33
N ARG A 138 -11.65 -17.62 11.45
CA ARG A 138 -11.78 -16.19 11.16
C ARG A 138 -10.86 -15.26 11.96
N ASN A 139 -10.25 -15.75 13.02
CA ASN A 139 -9.34 -14.97 13.87
C ASN A 139 -7.87 -15.14 13.47
N THR A 140 -7.53 -16.15 12.67
CA THR A 140 -6.14 -16.44 12.29
C THR A 140 -5.65 -15.54 11.18
N LEU A 141 -6.50 -15.14 10.24
CA LEU A 141 -6.20 -14.15 9.19
C LEU A 141 -7.25 -13.04 9.24
N ARG A 142 -6.83 -11.84 9.52
CA ARG A 142 -7.67 -10.65 9.50
C ARG A 142 -6.96 -9.56 8.74
N ALA A 143 -7.57 -9.05 7.67
CA ALA A 143 -6.95 -8.02 6.84
C ALA A 143 -7.98 -7.04 6.29
N ALA A 144 -7.64 -5.76 6.29
CA ALA A 144 -8.29 -4.72 5.53
C ALA A 144 -7.31 -4.20 4.48
N ILE A 145 -7.64 -4.41 3.21
CA ILE A 145 -6.78 -4.17 2.06
C ILE A 145 -7.45 -3.11 1.18
N VAL A 146 -6.69 -2.09 0.82
CA VAL A 146 -7.10 -1.09 -0.18
C VAL A 146 -6.45 -1.45 -1.50
N VAL A 147 -7.25 -1.47 -2.57
CA VAL A 147 -6.80 -1.75 -3.94
C VAL A 147 -7.24 -0.60 -4.83
N CYS A 148 -6.29 0.05 -5.48
CA CYS A 148 -6.54 1.20 -6.35
C CYS A 148 -5.91 0.98 -7.73
N ASP A 149 -6.57 1.52 -8.75
CA ASP A 149 -5.99 1.79 -10.06
C ASP A 149 -6.46 3.19 -10.53
N PRO A 150 -6.11 3.67 -11.73
CA PRO A 150 -6.57 4.98 -12.21
C PRO A 150 -8.10 5.12 -12.36
N ALA A 151 -8.85 4.02 -12.38
CA ALA A 151 -10.29 4.01 -12.64
C ALA A 151 -11.15 3.73 -11.40
N ALA A 152 -10.61 3.02 -10.41
CA ALA A 152 -11.39 2.53 -9.27
C ALA A 152 -10.57 2.38 -7.99
N VAL A 153 -11.28 2.48 -6.87
CA VAL A 153 -10.76 2.18 -5.53
C VAL A 153 -11.66 1.14 -4.89
N TRP A 154 -11.07 0.09 -4.37
CA TRP A 154 -11.75 -0.98 -3.66
C TRP A 154 -11.21 -1.16 -2.26
N LEU A 155 -12.09 -1.47 -1.33
CA LEU A 155 -11.77 -1.91 0.01
C LEU A 155 -12.17 -3.37 0.16
N LEU A 156 -11.23 -4.23 0.51
CA LEU A 156 -11.44 -5.65 0.78
C LEU A 156 -11.18 -5.93 2.26
N ASN A 157 -12.18 -6.45 2.97
CA ASN A 157 -12.01 -6.99 4.32
C ASN A 157 -12.04 -8.51 4.30
N VAL A 158 -11.11 -9.14 5.01
CA VAL A 158 -10.93 -10.59 5.08
C VAL A 158 -10.87 -11.04 6.53
N ALA A 159 -11.63 -12.07 6.88
CA ALA A 159 -11.63 -12.73 8.20
C ALA A 159 -11.64 -14.26 8.01
N GLY A 160 -10.47 -14.92 8.03
CA GLY A 160 -10.34 -16.29 7.57
C GLY A 160 -10.80 -16.42 6.11
N GLN A 161 -11.71 -17.33 5.83
CA GLN A 161 -12.30 -17.52 4.50
C GLN A 161 -13.46 -16.56 4.19
N PHE A 162 -13.89 -15.75 5.16
CA PHE A 162 -14.94 -14.75 4.94
C PHE A 162 -14.33 -13.47 4.39
N TRP A 163 -15.00 -12.89 3.40
CA TRP A 163 -14.57 -11.62 2.81
C TRP A 163 -15.77 -10.80 2.33
N ALA A 164 -15.58 -9.49 2.32
CA ALA A 164 -16.47 -8.55 1.69
C ALA A 164 -15.68 -7.41 1.07
N ALA A 165 -16.06 -6.99 -0.14
CA ALA A 165 -15.43 -5.91 -0.87
C ALA A 165 -16.43 -4.82 -1.23
N LYS A 166 -16.00 -3.56 -1.07
CA LYS A 166 -16.78 -2.37 -1.40
C LYS A 166 -15.98 -1.49 -2.33
N GLN A 167 -16.58 -1.03 -3.42
CA GLN A 167 -16.04 0.04 -4.23
C GLN A 167 -16.23 1.38 -3.51
N ILE A 168 -15.19 2.18 -3.45
CA ILE A 168 -15.22 3.51 -2.83
C ILE A 168 -15.60 4.53 -3.90
N GLU A 169 -16.68 5.25 -3.63
CA GLU A 169 -17.18 6.32 -4.50
C GLU A 169 -17.04 7.71 -3.85
N GLU A 170 -16.75 7.74 -2.56
CA GLU A 170 -16.48 8.99 -1.82
C GLU A 170 -15.21 9.64 -2.35
N SER A 171 -15.26 10.96 -2.56
CA SER A 171 -14.17 11.72 -3.18
C SER A 171 -12.90 11.79 -2.32
N SER A 172 -13.00 11.56 -1.01
CA SER A 172 -11.84 11.33 -0.15
C SER A 172 -12.20 10.52 1.09
N VAL A 173 -11.35 9.59 1.45
CA VAL A 173 -11.52 8.74 2.62
C VAL A 173 -10.19 8.54 3.36
N ALA A 174 -10.29 8.39 4.68
CA ALA A 174 -9.21 7.93 5.54
C ALA A 174 -9.63 6.60 6.20
N LEU A 175 -8.75 5.62 6.15
CA LEU A 175 -8.94 4.28 6.70
C LEU A 175 -7.95 4.08 7.83
N ALA A 176 -8.46 3.82 9.03
CA ALA A 176 -7.62 3.66 10.21
C ALA A 176 -7.04 2.24 10.33
N ALA A 177 -5.84 2.16 10.91
CA ALA A 177 -5.07 0.94 11.13
C ALA A 177 -5.67 -0.07 12.13
N THR A 178 -6.89 0.12 12.60
CA THR A 178 -7.39 -0.56 13.81
C THR A 178 -8.54 -1.54 13.57
N GLY A 179 -8.90 -1.85 12.32
CA GLY A 179 -9.98 -2.82 12.08
C GLY A 179 -10.61 -2.77 10.70
N PHE A 180 -11.74 -3.45 10.59
CA PHE A 180 -12.51 -3.52 9.37
C PHE A 180 -13.38 -2.29 9.15
N SER A 181 -13.57 -1.90 7.90
CA SER A 181 -14.35 -0.72 7.51
C SER A 181 -15.47 -1.01 6.51
N VAL A 182 -15.59 -2.23 6.01
CA VAL A 182 -16.76 -2.65 5.22
C VAL A 182 -17.93 -2.93 6.20
N GLY A 183 -18.98 -2.12 6.11
CA GLY A 183 -20.18 -2.24 6.93
C GLY A 183 -21.25 -3.15 6.33
N ALA A 184 -22.51 -2.66 6.37
CA ALA A 184 -23.66 -3.38 5.80
C ALA A 184 -23.74 -3.28 4.26
N SER A 185 -23.18 -2.21 3.68
CA SER A 185 -23.14 -2.04 2.22
C SER A 185 -21.80 -2.54 1.66
N PHE A 186 -21.88 -3.54 0.78
CA PHE A 186 -20.75 -4.08 0.01
C PHE A 186 -21.23 -4.54 -1.38
N ASP A 187 -20.31 -4.59 -2.33
CA ASP A 187 -20.63 -4.89 -3.74
C ASP A 187 -20.38 -6.38 -4.06
N ARG A 188 -19.40 -6.98 -3.37
CA ARG A 188 -19.00 -8.37 -3.56
C ARG A 188 -18.71 -9.00 -2.19
N SER A 189 -18.99 -10.30 -2.03
CA SER A 189 -18.71 -11.01 -0.79
C SER A 189 -18.62 -12.52 -0.99
N THR A 190 -18.16 -13.22 0.04
CA THR A 190 -18.41 -14.66 0.19
C THR A 190 -19.86 -14.98 -0.11
N GLU A 191 -20.13 -16.03 -0.87
CA GLU A 191 -21.47 -16.51 -1.16
C GLU A 191 -22.22 -16.82 0.15
N ASP A 192 -23.47 -16.38 0.25
CA ASP A 192 -24.31 -16.53 1.45
C ASP A 192 -23.64 -16.04 2.76
N LEU A 193 -22.87 -14.95 2.67
CA LEU A 193 -22.02 -14.43 3.75
C LEU A 193 -22.76 -14.33 5.10
N ALA A 194 -23.95 -13.72 5.14
CA ALA A 194 -24.70 -13.53 6.39
C ALA A 194 -25.09 -14.88 7.03
N ALA A 195 -25.59 -15.85 6.23
CA ALA A 195 -25.97 -17.18 6.73
C ALA A 195 -24.71 -17.95 7.23
N LYS A 196 -23.60 -17.89 6.49
CA LYS A 196 -22.35 -18.51 6.90
C LYS A 196 -21.76 -17.85 8.16
N ALA A 197 -21.84 -16.53 8.28
CA ALA A 197 -21.40 -15.79 9.47
C ALA A 197 -22.22 -16.17 10.70
N GLN A 198 -23.55 -16.33 10.54
CA GLN A 198 -24.43 -16.81 11.61
C GLN A 198 -24.08 -18.24 12.03
N ALA A 199 -23.91 -19.15 11.08
CA ALA A 199 -23.50 -20.52 11.35
C ALA A 199 -22.16 -20.64 12.07
N ALA A 200 -21.22 -19.73 11.75
CA ALA A 200 -19.92 -19.62 12.40
C ALA A 200 -19.96 -18.87 13.76
N GLY A 201 -21.14 -18.43 14.21
CA GLY A 201 -21.30 -17.68 15.46
C GLY A 201 -20.63 -16.29 15.45
N ALA A 202 -20.42 -15.71 14.25
CA ALA A 202 -19.90 -14.36 14.09
C ALA A 202 -21.01 -13.29 14.14
N TRP A 203 -22.24 -13.68 13.83
CA TRP A 203 -23.44 -12.85 13.85
C TRP A 203 -24.58 -13.59 14.47
N ASP A 204 -25.45 -12.92 15.24
CA ASP A 204 -26.58 -13.54 15.96
C ASP A 204 -27.84 -13.70 15.08
N GLY A 205 -27.82 -13.16 13.86
CA GLY A 205 -28.97 -13.20 12.95
C GLY A 205 -29.99 -12.08 13.17
N ALA A 206 -29.69 -11.11 14.05
CA ALA A 206 -30.61 -10.02 14.37
C ALA A 206 -30.18 -8.72 13.65
N GLY A 207 -31.16 -8.02 13.10
CA GLY A 207 -30.91 -6.74 12.41
C GLY A 207 -30.31 -6.90 11.02
N GLU A 208 -29.70 -5.83 10.53
CA GLU A 208 -28.97 -5.80 9.27
C GLU A 208 -27.55 -6.37 9.47
N PHE A 209 -27.10 -7.24 8.58
CA PHE A 209 -25.74 -7.78 8.64
C PHE A 209 -24.72 -6.71 8.28
N SER A 210 -23.68 -6.56 9.11
CA SER A 210 -22.54 -5.69 8.87
C SER A 210 -21.24 -6.49 9.03
N PHE A 211 -20.38 -6.50 8.02
CA PHE A 211 -19.12 -7.26 8.06
C PHE A 211 -18.22 -6.80 9.21
N SER A 212 -18.03 -5.49 9.35
CA SER A 212 -17.19 -4.93 10.42
C SER A 212 -17.71 -5.21 11.82
N GLU A 213 -19.03 -5.24 12.02
CA GLU A 213 -19.63 -5.59 13.31
C GLU A 213 -19.51 -7.08 13.60
N ALA A 214 -19.79 -7.93 12.60
CA ALA A 214 -19.74 -9.38 12.75
C ALA A 214 -18.31 -9.90 13.01
N PHE A 215 -17.34 -9.33 12.32
CA PHE A 215 -15.96 -9.83 12.36
C PHE A 215 -14.98 -8.85 13.04
N GLY A 216 -15.29 -7.56 13.14
CA GLY A 216 -14.40 -6.50 13.62
C GLY A 216 -14.27 -6.38 15.13
N GLY A 217 -15.24 -6.88 15.89
CA GLY A 217 -15.25 -6.86 17.36
C GLY A 217 -15.59 -5.53 18.02
N SER A 218 -15.59 -4.41 17.31
CA SER A 218 -16.06 -3.10 17.82
C SER A 218 -16.44 -2.14 16.70
N PRO A 219 -17.63 -1.57 16.73
CA PRO A 219 -18.03 -0.53 15.76
C PRO A 219 -17.14 0.72 15.78
N ALA A 220 -16.48 0.98 16.90
CA ALA A 220 -15.59 2.13 17.07
C ALA A 220 -14.24 1.97 16.35
N SER A 221 -13.86 0.76 15.94
CA SER A 221 -12.61 0.49 15.23
C SER A 221 -12.73 0.64 13.71
N ALA A 222 -13.92 0.65 13.18
CA ALA A 222 -14.21 0.70 11.75
C ALA A 222 -14.41 2.17 11.32
N ALA A 223 -13.34 2.90 11.13
CA ALA A 223 -13.48 4.27 10.69
C ALA A 223 -12.99 4.46 9.26
N MET A 224 -13.89 4.23 8.31
CA MET A 224 -13.86 5.02 7.09
C MET A 224 -14.31 6.43 7.48
N ARG A 225 -13.38 7.37 7.50
CA ARG A 225 -13.69 8.78 7.83
C ARG A 225 -13.57 9.60 6.57
N SER A 226 -14.56 10.48 6.33
CA SER A 226 -14.33 11.59 5.41
C SER A 226 -13.19 12.43 5.95
N TRP A 227 -12.26 12.81 5.09
CA TRP A 227 -11.04 13.48 5.50
C TRP A 227 -11.03 14.94 5.01
N PRO A 228 -10.18 15.82 5.63
CA PRO A 228 -10.09 17.26 5.28
C PRO A 228 -9.90 17.60 3.80
N ALA A 229 -9.58 16.65 2.93
CA ALA A 229 -9.62 16.86 1.48
C ALA A 229 -11.01 17.32 0.95
N ASN A 230 -12.07 17.11 1.73
CA ASN A 230 -13.43 17.59 1.44
C ASN A 230 -13.71 19.00 2.02
N GLU A 231 -12.74 19.66 2.63
CA GLU A 231 -12.95 21.00 3.14
C GLU A 231 -13.16 22.00 1.99
N PRO A 232 -14.01 23.03 2.20
CA PRO A 232 -14.23 24.06 1.21
C PRO A 232 -12.91 24.73 0.79
N GLY A 233 -12.60 24.69 -0.50
CA GLY A 233 -11.38 25.25 -1.09
C GLY A 233 -10.34 24.21 -1.50
N VAL A 234 -10.52 22.94 -1.18
CA VAL A 234 -9.62 21.83 -1.60
C VAL A 234 -10.14 21.12 -2.84
N GLU A 235 -11.43 21.27 -3.19
CA GLU A 235 -12.00 20.66 -4.40
C GLU A 235 -11.22 21.10 -5.65
N GLY A 236 -10.71 20.12 -6.40
CA GLY A 236 -9.92 20.36 -7.61
C GLY A 236 -8.48 20.83 -7.38
N ALA A 237 -7.98 20.82 -6.16
CA ALA A 237 -6.66 21.33 -5.80
C ALA A 237 -5.75 20.30 -5.10
N PHE A 238 -6.29 19.12 -4.70
CA PHE A 238 -5.50 18.15 -3.95
C PHE A 238 -4.48 17.46 -4.85
N GLY A 239 -3.20 17.60 -4.54
CA GLY A 239 -2.09 17.03 -5.29
C GLY A 239 -1.11 16.25 -4.40
N LEU A 240 -0.03 15.78 -5.01
CA LEU A 240 1.01 14.97 -4.37
C LEU A 240 1.55 15.60 -3.08
N LYS A 241 1.89 16.91 -3.10
CA LYS A 241 2.47 17.62 -1.94
C LYS A 241 1.49 17.64 -0.76
N HIS A 242 0.20 17.78 -1.02
CA HIS A 242 -0.83 17.72 0.02
C HIS A 242 -0.87 16.32 0.67
N MET A 243 -0.71 15.24 -0.10
CA MET A 243 -0.64 13.89 0.47
C MET A 243 0.60 13.70 1.35
N PHE A 244 1.77 14.22 0.94
CA PHE A 244 2.97 14.19 1.79
C PHE A 244 2.76 14.92 3.12
N GLU A 245 2.17 16.12 3.08
CA GLU A 245 1.84 16.92 4.28
C GLU A 245 0.90 16.16 5.21
N CYS A 246 -0.10 15.51 4.65
CA CYS A 246 -1.06 14.74 5.41
C CYS A 246 -0.44 13.54 6.10
N LEU A 247 0.36 12.76 5.39
CA LEU A 247 1.06 11.62 5.99
C LEU A 247 2.02 12.07 7.10
N ARG A 248 2.66 13.23 6.94
CA ARG A 248 3.51 13.83 7.98
C ARG A 248 2.73 14.32 9.18
N ALA A 249 1.54 14.87 8.96
CA ALA A 249 0.69 15.39 10.05
C ALA A 249 0.14 14.28 10.96
N VAL A 250 -0.13 13.08 10.41
CA VAL A 250 -0.72 11.96 11.16
C VAL A 250 0.29 10.89 11.57
N GLY A 251 1.47 10.86 10.98
CA GLY A 251 2.47 9.81 11.16
C GLY A 251 3.37 9.95 12.40
N THR A 252 2.93 10.63 13.44
CA THR A 252 3.78 10.95 14.60
C THR A 252 3.51 10.08 15.81
N ASP A 253 2.30 9.52 15.96
CA ASP A 253 1.93 8.66 17.11
C ASP A 253 0.84 7.64 16.71
N PRO A 254 1.13 6.36 16.62
CA PRO A 254 2.45 5.72 16.75
C PRO A 254 3.43 6.11 15.62
N PRO A 255 4.75 5.97 15.83
CA PRO A 255 5.73 6.29 14.79
C PRO A 255 5.52 5.43 13.55
N THR A 256 5.77 6.02 12.38
CA THR A 256 5.69 5.31 11.10
C THR A 256 6.94 4.47 10.85
N GLY A 257 6.76 3.24 10.36
CA GLY A 257 7.86 2.39 9.89
C GLY A 257 8.33 2.77 8.48
N SER A 258 7.39 3.16 7.61
CA SER A 258 7.62 3.66 6.25
C SER A 258 6.35 4.25 5.69
N SER A 259 6.47 5.04 4.62
CA SER A 259 5.32 5.65 3.94
C SER A 259 5.38 5.41 2.44
N HIS A 260 4.21 5.29 1.84
CA HIS A 260 4.01 5.08 0.41
C HIS A 260 2.92 6.03 -0.12
N VAL A 261 3.19 6.69 -1.24
CA VAL A 261 2.21 7.48 -1.99
C VAL A 261 2.22 7.04 -3.45
N SER A 262 1.04 6.91 -4.06
CA SER A 262 0.90 6.67 -5.49
C SER A 262 -0.02 7.72 -6.10
N VAL A 263 0.44 8.33 -7.19
CA VAL A 263 -0.37 9.17 -8.07
C VAL A 263 -0.72 8.33 -9.27
N LEU A 264 -1.99 7.94 -9.36
CA LEU A 264 -2.52 7.06 -10.38
C LEU A 264 -3.25 7.91 -11.42
N SER A 265 -2.67 8.02 -12.60
CA SER A 265 -3.17 8.83 -13.70
C SER A 265 -3.94 7.97 -14.70
N GLY A 266 -4.90 8.58 -15.42
CA GLY A 266 -5.70 7.89 -16.43
C GLY A 266 -4.93 7.47 -17.68
N GLU A 267 -5.66 6.96 -18.67
CA GLU A 267 -5.07 6.43 -19.92
C GLU A 267 -4.06 7.39 -20.57
N GLY A 268 -2.89 6.84 -20.90
CA GLY A 268 -1.82 7.55 -21.60
C GLY A 268 -0.91 8.37 -20.70
N GLU A 269 -1.14 8.40 -19.38
CA GLU A 269 -0.26 9.05 -18.43
C GLU A 269 0.45 8.01 -17.55
N LEU A 270 1.69 8.30 -17.17
CA LEU A 270 2.46 7.43 -16.28
C LEU A 270 2.04 7.63 -14.82
N ALA A 271 1.83 6.53 -14.11
CA ALA A 271 1.71 6.56 -12.67
C ALA A 271 3.08 6.77 -12.01
N CYS A 272 3.11 7.53 -10.92
CA CYS A 272 4.31 7.75 -10.14
C CYS A 272 4.11 7.32 -8.69
N HIS A 273 5.06 6.56 -8.17
CA HIS A 273 5.02 5.98 -6.84
C HIS A 273 6.16 6.54 -5.99
N TRP A 274 5.90 6.83 -4.71
CA TRP A 274 6.82 7.51 -3.81
C TRP A 274 6.96 6.72 -2.52
N PHE A 275 8.18 6.45 -2.10
CA PHE A 275 8.48 5.65 -0.91
C PHE A 275 9.50 6.34 -0.01
N THR A 276 9.28 6.31 1.29
CA THR A 276 10.31 6.79 2.23
C THR A 276 11.41 5.77 2.45
N ALA A 277 11.09 4.48 2.49
CA ALA A 277 12.02 3.39 2.83
C ALA A 277 12.75 3.59 4.18
N THR A 278 12.30 4.56 4.98
CA THR A 278 12.84 4.96 6.29
C THR A 278 11.70 5.28 7.23
N PRO A 279 11.88 5.05 8.55
CA PRO A 279 10.87 5.39 9.55
C PRO A 279 10.77 6.90 9.79
N GLN A 280 9.75 7.31 10.57
CA GLN A 280 9.50 8.71 10.93
C GLN A 280 9.28 9.59 9.69
N VAL A 281 8.09 9.48 9.10
CA VAL A 281 7.72 10.17 7.85
C VAL A 281 7.97 11.69 7.87
N SER A 282 7.86 12.33 9.07
CA SER A 282 8.15 13.75 9.25
C SER A 282 9.62 14.13 8.99
N GLU A 283 10.52 13.15 9.09
CA GLU A 283 11.97 13.31 8.91
C GLU A 283 12.52 12.42 7.79
N SER A 284 11.65 11.98 6.88
CA SER A 284 12.00 11.12 5.75
C SER A 284 11.77 11.82 4.41
N VAL A 285 12.52 11.39 3.40
CA VAL A 285 12.38 11.84 2.01
C VAL A 285 11.51 10.86 1.25
N PHE A 286 10.50 11.34 0.53
CA PHE A 286 9.79 10.56 -0.45
C PHE A 286 10.61 10.49 -1.75
N LYS A 287 10.92 9.27 -2.19
CA LYS A 287 11.71 8.96 -3.36
C LYS A 287 10.82 8.43 -4.47
N PRO A 288 10.85 9.03 -5.68
CA PRO A 288 9.97 8.66 -6.78
C PRO A 288 10.40 7.37 -7.47
N PHE A 289 9.41 6.59 -7.93
CA PHE A 289 9.59 5.44 -8.80
C PHE A 289 8.53 5.47 -9.90
N ILE A 290 8.97 5.25 -11.14
CA ILE A 290 8.12 5.12 -12.31
C ILE A 290 8.50 3.81 -13.01
N PHE A 291 7.51 3.02 -13.42
CA PHE A 291 7.76 1.80 -14.18
C PHE A 291 8.23 2.14 -15.59
N THR A 292 9.45 1.77 -15.89
CA THR A 292 10.08 1.87 -17.21
C THR A 292 10.67 0.51 -17.58
N ALA A 293 10.97 0.29 -18.85
CA ALA A 293 11.57 -0.97 -19.30
C ALA A 293 12.94 -1.25 -18.66
N GLY A 294 13.65 -0.19 -18.25
CA GLY A 294 14.97 -0.26 -17.62
C GLY A 294 14.99 0.10 -16.14
N ALA A 295 13.81 0.18 -15.48
CA ALA A 295 13.68 0.66 -14.11
C ALA A 295 14.62 -0.05 -13.13
N LYS A 296 15.31 0.75 -12.31
CA LYS A 296 16.25 0.28 -11.28
C LYS A 296 16.02 1.02 -9.97
N ILE A 297 16.21 0.31 -8.87
CA ILE A 297 16.27 0.92 -7.54
C ILE A 297 17.67 0.75 -6.94
N SER A 298 17.98 1.55 -5.93
CA SER A 298 19.23 1.42 -5.21
C SER A 298 19.24 0.14 -4.35
N PRO A 299 20.33 -0.64 -4.34
CA PRO A 299 20.47 -1.77 -3.41
C PRO A 299 20.51 -1.33 -1.94
N LEU A 300 20.67 -0.03 -1.66
CA LEU A 300 20.75 0.52 -0.31
C LEU A 300 19.40 0.53 0.43
N THR A 301 18.29 0.25 -0.28
CA THR A 301 16.95 0.06 0.28
C THR A 301 16.64 -1.41 0.63
N ARG A 302 17.61 -2.32 0.43
CA ARG A 302 17.50 -3.74 0.79
C ARG A 302 18.47 -4.09 1.90
N VAL A 303 18.09 -5.08 2.71
CA VAL A 303 18.99 -5.63 3.72
C VAL A 303 19.99 -6.56 3.04
N PRO A 304 21.31 -6.29 3.16
CA PRO A 304 22.34 -7.20 2.65
C PRO A 304 22.30 -8.55 3.39
N GLU A 305 22.78 -9.60 2.71
CA GLU A 305 22.90 -10.92 3.33
C GLU A 305 23.77 -10.86 4.60
N GLY A 306 23.24 -11.40 5.71
CA GLY A 306 23.92 -11.39 7.01
C GLY A 306 23.82 -10.10 7.82
N GLU A 307 23.17 -9.06 7.27
CA GLU A 307 22.91 -7.80 7.98
C GLU A 307 21.49 -7.79 8.55
N ALA A 308 21.24 -6.90 9.53
CA ALA A 308 19.91 -6.72 10.13
C ALA A 308 19.16 -5.48 9.59
N GLN A 309 19.84 -4.58 8.93
CA GLN A 309 19.30 -3.29 8.47
C GLN A 309 19.79 -2.94 7.07
N THR A 310 18.99 -2.16 6.34
CA THR A 310 19.46 -1.51 5.12
C THR A 310 20.50 -0.43 5.46
N LEU A 311 21.39 -0.11 4.54
CA LEU A 311 22.33 1.00 4.76
C LEU A 311 21.56 2.31 4.95
N LEU A 312 20.52 2.54 4.16
CA LEU A 312 19.69 3.74 4.25
C LEU A 312 19.06 3.86 5.64
N HIS A 313 18.43 2.79 6.17
CA HIS A 313 17.84 2.78 7.51
C HIS A 313 18.87 3.09 8.59
N ARG A 314 20.04 2.44 8.54
CA ARG A 314 21.12 2.64 9.52
C ARG A 314 21.61 4.09 9.54
N LEU A 315 21.80 4.71 8.39
CA LEU A 315 22.26 6.10 8.30
C LEU A 315 21.16 7.05 8.76
N HIS A 316 19.91 6.81 8.35
CA HIS A 316 18.75 7.57 8.78
C HIS A 316 18.57 7.56 10.29
N SER A 317 18.70 6.41 10.94
CA SER A 317 18.59 6.27 12.41
C SER A 317 19.67 7.02 13.19
N ASN A 318 20.83 7.26 12.58
CA ASN A 318 21.95 7.97 13.19
C ASN A 318 22.08 9.43 12.75
N ARG A 319 21.13 9.94 11.94
CA ARG A 319 21.16 11.31 11.44
C ARG A 319 21.01 12.36 12.53
N LYS A 320 21.52 13.54 12.28
CA LYS A 320 21.22 14.76 13.03
C LYS A 320 20.30 15.62 12.18
N TRP A 321 19.01 15.51 12.41
CA TRP A 321 17.98 16.19 11.60
C TRP A 321 18.24 17.70 11.50
N GLU A 322 18.69 18.34 12.57
CA GLU A 322 18.97 19.77 12.61
C GLU A 322 20.06 20.20 11.59
N LEU A 323 20.90 19.25 11.16
CA LEU A 323 21.97 19.52 10.20
C LEU A 323 21.59 19.19 8.76
N VAL A 324 20.77 18.15 8.55
CA VAL A 324 20.49 17.62 7.22
C VAL A 324 19.06 17.87 6.73
N GLY A 325 18.13 18.23 7.63
CA GLY A 325 16.70 18.31 7.31
C GLY A 325 16.39 19.27 6.14
N SER A 326 17.03 20.45 6.10
CA SER A 326 16.84 21.39 5.00
C SER A 326 17.36 20.87 3.65
N LEU A 327 18.47 20.11 3.66
CA LEU A 327 19.03 19.49 2.45
C LEU A 327 18.11 18.37 1.95
N LEU A 328 17.59 17.56 2.86
CA LEU A 328 16.65 16.48 2.54
C LEU A 328 15.34 17.02 2.00
N SER A 329 14.79 18.08 2.60
CA SER A 329 13.60 18.76 2.07
C SER A 329 13.84 19.36 0.68
N SER A 330 15.02 19.91 0.43
CA SER A 330 15.39 20.43 -0.90
C SER A 330 15.55 19.32 -1.92
N LEU A 331 16.11 18.18 -1.53
CA LEU A 331 16.21 16.98 -2.39
C LEU A 331 14.81 16.52 -2.82
N GLU A 332 13.90 16.35 -1.87
CA GLU A 332 12.53 15.95 -2.16
C GLU A 332 11.83 16.94 -3.11
N ALA A 333 11.94 18.22 -2.83
CA ALA A 333 11.33 19.25 -3.68
C ALA A 333 11.89 19.20 -5.12
N THR A 334 13.22 19.02 -5.26
CA THR A 334 13.85 18.86 -6.57
C THR A 334 13.33 17.62 -7.29
N CYS A 335 13.23 16.47 -6.62
CA CYS A 335 12.69 15.25 -7.23
C CYS A 335 11.22 15.42 -7.68
N VAL A 336 10.40 16.12 -6.87
CA VAL A 336 9.01 16.41 -7.24
C VAL A 336 8.94 17.29 -8.48
N ASP A 337 9.76 18.35 -8.55
CA ASP A 337 9.74 19.27 -9.67
C ASP A 337 10.28 18.62 -10.96
N GLU A 338 11.30 17.76 -10.86
CA GLU A 338 11.83 16.98 -12.00
C GLU A 338 10.77 15.99 -12.53
N VAL A 339 10.11 15.23 -11.65
CA VAL A 339 9.03 14.31 -12.06
C VAL A 339 7.89 15.06 -12.72
N ASN A 340 7.44 16.17 -12.13
CA ASN A 340 6.33 16.96 -12.70
C ASN A 340 6.70 17.53 -14.07
N ARG A 341 7.91 18.04 -14.24
CA ARG A 341 8.42 18.52 -15.53
C ARG A 341 8.40 17.38 -16.55
N PHE A 342 8.97 16.23 -16.20
CA PHE A 342 9.01 15.08 -17.07
C PHE A 342 7.62 14.62 -17.50
N LEU A 343 6.71 14.43 -16.55
CA LEU A 343 5.33 14.00 -16.83
C LEU A 343 4.54 15.03 -17.67
N SER A 344 4.93 16.32 -17.64
CA SER A 344 4.30 17.35 -18.45
C SER A 344 4.87 17.44 -19.89
N GLU A 345 6.13 17.10 -20.07
CA GLU A 345 6.83 17.20 -21.36
C GLU A 345 6.74 15.94 -22.21
N HIS A 346 6.51 14.77 -21.58
CA HIS A 346 6.52 13.48 -22.25
C HIS A 346 5.15 12.80 -22.11
N SER A 347 4.44 12.71 -23.22
CA SER A 347 3.21 11.92 -23.30
C SER A 347 3.56 10.44 -23.53
N GLY A 348 3.61 9.66 -22.42
CA GLY A 348 3.51 8.20 -22.48
C GLY A 348 4.78 7.40 -22.78
N ASP A 349 5.89 8.01 -23.16
CA ASP A 349 7.15 7.28 -23.41
C ASP A 349 8.15 7.56 -22.28
N ALA A 350 8.32 6.54 -21.43
CA ALA A 350 9.29 6.61 -20.34
C ALA A 350 10.72 6.59 -20.91
N SER A 351 11.42 7.71 -20.83
CA SER A 351 12.82 7.81 -21.27
C SER A 351 13.75 7.09 -20.31
N GLN A 352 14.94 6.73 -20.79
CA GLN A 352 16.02 6.16 -19.98
C GLN A 352 16.41 7.04 -18.78
N GLU A 353 16.08 8.34 -18.82
CA GLU A 353 16.34 9.29 -17.73
C GLU A 353 15.58 8.92 -16.43
N LEU A 354 14.45 8.23 -16.53
CA LEU A 354 13.67 7.77 -15.37
C LEU A 354 14.12 6.41 -14.82
N ASP A 355 14.90 5.64 -15.56
CA ASP A 355 15.30 4.27 -15.18
C ASP A 355 16.03 4.22 -13.84
N GLU A 356 16.81 5.22 -13.51
CA GLU A 356 17.62 5.27 -12.28
C GLU A 356 17.12 6.32 -11.26
N LEU A 357 15.97 6.95 -11.50
CA LEU A 357 15.46 8.08 -10.71
C LEU A 357 15.44 7.79 -9.20
N MET A 358 14.85 6.67 -8.80
CA MET A 358 14.81 6.28 -7.39
C MET A 358 16.18 5.96 -6.82
N LYS A 359 17.02 5.30 -7.62
CA LYS A 359 18.39 4.96 -7.23
C LYS A 359 19.20 6.24 -6.95
N ASP A 360 19.14 7.22 -7.85
CA ASP A 360 19.88 8.47 -7.72
C ASP A 360 19.41 9.29 -6.51
N CYS A 361 18.10 9.33 -6.27
CA CYS A 361 17.53 9.98 -5.10
C CYS A 361 17.99 9.33 -3.78
N VAL A 362 17.98 8.00 -3.68
CA VAL A 362 18.49 7.26 -2.51
C VAL A 362 19.99 7.50 -2.30
N GLU A 363 20.78 7.48 -3.37
CA GLU A 363 22.22 7.71 -3.29
C GLU A 363 22.56 9.17 -2.89
N ALA A 364 21.76 10.14 -3.33
CA ALA A 364 21.88 11.53 -2.89
C ALA A 364 21.53 11.68 -1.41
N GLU A 365 20.44 11.07 -0.93
CA GLU A 365 20.06 11.05 0.47
C GLU A 365 21.18 10.47 1.36
N VAL A 366 21.74 9.34 0.96
CA VAL A 366 22.86 8.70 1.68
C VAL A 366 24.10 9.60 1.75
N LYS A 367 24.37 10.41 0.71
CA LYS A 367 25.50 11.37 0.73
C LYS A 367 25.29 12.48 1.76
N PHE A 368 24.06 12.93 1.96
CA PHE A 368 23.75 13.95 2.98
C PHE A 368 23.90 13.44 4.42
N TYR A 369 23.76 12.14 4.64
CA TYR A 369 23.96 11.52 5.97
C TYR A 369 25.44 11.31 6.32
N ARG A 370 26.36 11.39 5.38
CA ARG A 370 27.81 11.18 5.55
C ARG A 370 28.56 12.50 5.76
#